data_6d4f9fddfeb2e504e295f50fac725f46
#
_entry.id   6d4f9fddfeb2e504e295f50fac725f46
#
_cell.length_a   1.000
_cell.length_b   1.000
_cell.length_c   1.000
_cell.angle_alpha   90.00
_cell.angle_beta   90.00
_cell.angle_gamma   90.00
#
_symmetry.space_group_name_H-M   'P 1'
#
loop_
_entity.id
_entity.type
_entity.pdbx_description
1 polymer ?
#
loop_
_entity_poly.entity_id
_entity_poly.type
_entity_poly.pdbx_seq_one_letter_code
_entity_poly.pdbx_strand_id
1 'polypeptide(L)'
;MKIDKAEVIVTSPDRNFVTLRLTTDDGLVGLGDATLNGRELAVVAYLKEHVVPLLLGTDAHRIEDTWQFLYRSAYWRRGPVTMAAIAAVDVALWDLKAKAAGMPLYQLLGGASRDGILAYGHASGRDLPELFDSIRKHQALGYCAIRIQTAIPGLKAIYGVAAQEQSSGKRYDYEPAQRANLPKEEDWDTRAYLRHLPSVFEAVRAEFGPELPLLHDGHHRMTPIEAAKLGKSLEPYDLFWLEDCTPAENQDALRLVRQHTTTPLAIGEVCNTVWDYQTLIKDQLIDYVRSAVTHGGGISPMRKIMDYAAQYQIKSGIHGPTDISPVGMAAALHLDLAIHNFGIQEYMQHGELTDSVFEQSFSFADGYLHPGEKPGLGVELDVDKAGRYPYQSAYLPFNRLHDGTVHDW
;
A
#
# COMPACT_ATOMS: atom_id res chain seq x y z
N MET A 1 -4.79 -12.58 -29.27
CA MET A 1 -5.49 -12.35 -27.97
C MET A 1 -5.94 -10.91 -27.96
N LYS A 2 -7.23 -10.68 -28.21
CA LYS A 2 -7.84 -9.35 -28.23
C LYS A 2 -8.78 -9.22 -27.02
N ILE A 3 -8.89 -8.03 -26.46
CA ILE A 3 -9.85 -7.76 -25.39
C ILE A 3 -11.25 -7.74 -25.98
N ASP A 4 -12.09 -8.72 -25.58
CA ASP A 4 -13.47 -8.86 -26.04
C ASP A 4 -14.44 -8.18 -25.05
N LYS A 5 -14.18 -8.28 -23.74
CA LYS A 5 -15.03 -7.71 -22.69
C LYS A 5 -14.18 -7.07 -21.60
N ALA A 6 -14.68 -5.95 -21.06
CA ALA A 6 -14.10 -5.26 -19.90
C ALA A 6 -15.21 -4.88 -18.93
N GLU A 7 -15.08 -5.30 -17.67
CA GLU A 7 -16.05 -5.11 -16.61
C GLU A 7 -15.41 -4.39 -15.43
N VAL A 8 -16.06 -3.38 -14.89
CA VAL A 8 -15.66 -2.70 -13.67
C VAL A 8 -16.57 -3.16 -12.54
N ILE A 9 -16.03 -3.95 -11.65
CA ILE A 9 -16.74 -4.61 -10.55
C ILE A 9 -16.42 -3.86 -9.26
N VAL A 10 -17.47 -3.43 -8.55
CA VAL A 10 -17.35 -2.76 -7.25
C VAL A 10 -17.98 -3.66 -6.21
N THR A 11 -17.23 -3.98 -5.17
CA THR A 11 -17.71 -4.85 -4.09
C THR A 11 -17.23 -4.34 -2.73
N SER A 12 -18.00 -4.61 -1.67
CA SER A 12 -17.68 -4.18 -0.31
C SER A 12 -17.92 -5.32 0.70
N PRO A 13 -17.14 -6.41 0.62
CA PRO A 13 -17.28 -7.52 1.57
C PRO A 13 -16.93 -7.08 2.99
N ASP A 14 -15.72 -6.62 3.22
CA ASP A 14 -15.26 -5.99 4.46
C ASP A 14 -14.94 -4.51 4.20
N ARG A 15 -14.40 -4.20 3.02
CA ARG A 15 -14.03 -2.87 2.52
C ARG A 15 -14.47 -2.71 1.08
N ASN A 16 -14.46 -1.47 0.57
CA ASN A 16 -14.71 -1.22 -0.85
C ASN A 16 -13.50 -1.62 -1.70
N PHE A 17 -13.76 -2.40 -2.74
CA PHE A 17 -12.77 -2.72 -3.77
C PHE A 17 -13.32 -2.42 -5.16
N VAL A 18 -12.45 -1.97 -6.05
CA VAL A 18 -12.74 -1.74 -7.46
C VAL A 18 -11.83 -2.65 -8.30
N THR A 19 -12.42 -3.62 -8.98
CA THR A 19 -11.68 -4.57 -9.82
C THR A 19 -12.02 -4.36 -11.28
N LEU A 20 -11.01 -4.21 -12.13
CA LEU A 20 -11.15 -4.31 -13.58
C LEU A 20 -10.96 -5.77 -13.98
N ARG A 21 -11.97 -6.34 -14.67
CA ARG A 21 -11.95 -7.69 -15.21
C ARG A 21 -11.95 -7.60 -16.74
N LEU A 22 -10.87 -8.05 -17.37
CA LEU A 22 -10.72 -8.14 -18.81
C LEU A 22 -10.93 -9.58 -19.26
N THR A 23 -11.71 -9.78 -20.31
CA THR A 23 -11.87 -11.10 -20.96
C THR A 23 -11.41 -10.99 -22.42
N THR A 24 -10.64 -11.94 -22.88
CA THR A 24 -10.12 -12.00 -24.24
C THR A 24 -11.00 -12.83 -25.15
N ASP A 25 -10.83 -12.69 -26.47
CA ASP A 25 -11.53 -13.42 -27.51
C ASP A 25 -11.29 -14.96 -27.47
N ASP A 26 -10.26 -15.41 -26.80
CA ASP A 26 -9.95 -16.82 -26.53
C ASP A 26 -10.37 -17.27 -25.10
N GLY A 27 -11.07 -16.41 -24.35
CA GLY A 27 -11.71 -16.73 -23.07
C GLY A 27 -10.83 -16.59 -21.84
N LEU A 28 -9.59 -16.13 -21.95
CA LEU A 28 -8.75 -15.83 -20.79
C LEU A 28 -9.29 -14.62 -20.03
N VAL A 29 -9.17 -14.65 -18.70
CA VAL A 29 -9.59 -13.57 -17.80
C VAL A 29 -8.39 -13.01 -17.07
N GLY A 30 -8.21 -11.69 -17.12
CA GLY A 30 -7.22 -10.94 -16.35
C GLY A 30 -7.89 -10.00 -15.35
N LEU A 31 -7.29 -9.85 -14.19
CA LEU A 31 -7.77 -9.01 -13.11
C LEU A 31 -6.78 -7.88 -12.81
N GLY A 32 -7.31 -6.69 -12.54
CA GLY A 32 -6.54 -5.54 -12.08
C GLY A 32 -7.25 -4.80 -10.95
N ASP A 33 -6.50 -4.35 -9.96
CA ASP A 33 -7.02 -3.57 -8.85
C ASP A 33 -6.97 -2.07 -9.17
N ALA A 34 -8.12 -1.41 -9.05
CA ALA A 34 -8.29 0.04 -9.23
C ALA A 34 -8.78 0.72 -7.94
N THR A 35 -8.64 0.06 -6.81
CA THR A 35 -9.13 0.59 -5.54
C THR A 35 -8.36 1.85 -5.15
N LEU A 36 -9.11 2.94 -4.91
CA LEU A 36 -8.60 4.19 -4.36
C LEU A 36 -9.48 4.56 -3.18
N ASN A 37 -8.99 4.29 -1.98
CA ASN A 37 -9.72 4.41 -0.75
C ASN A 37 -10.37 5.80 -0.58
N GLY A 38 -11.69 5.82 -0.37
CA GLY A 38 -12.49 7.04 -0.27
C GLY A 38 -12.75 7.79 -1.59
N ARG A 39 -12.30 7.26 -2.73
CA ARG A 39 -12.54 7.84 -4.08
C ARG A 39 -12.90 6.77 -5.11
N GLU A 40 -13.38 5.62 -4.66
CA GLU A 40 -13.65 4.44 -5.49
C GLU A 40 -14.56 4.77 -6.67
N LEU A 41 -15.67 5.48 -6.42
CA LEU A 41 -16.63 5.80 -7.49
C LEU A 41 -16.08 6.79 -8.54
N ALA A 42 -15.10 7.62 -8.18
CA ALA A 42 -14.43 8.48 -9.16
C ALA A 42 -13.58 7.63 -10.13
N VAL A 43 -12.87 6.63 -9.62
CA VAL A 43 -12.10 5.68 -10.45
C VAL A 43 -13.02 4.83 -11.30
N VAL A 44 -14.15 4.36 -10.72
CA VAL A 44 -15.18 3.59 -11.46
C VAL A 44 -15.72 4.37 -12.65
N ALA A 45 -16.09 5.64 -12.44
CA ALA A 45 -16.58 6.50 -13.51
C ALA A 45 -15.52 6.71 -14.61
N TYR A 46 -14.27 6.99 -14.20
CA TYR A 46 -13.18 7.17 -15.13
C TYR A 46 -12.89 5.88 -15.95
N LEU A 47 -12.87 4.73 -15.30
CA LEU A 47 -12.72 3.44 -15.99
C LEU A 47 -13.82 3.20 -16.99
N LYS A 48 -15.09 3.31 -16.58
CA LYS A 48 -16.24 2.97 -17.42
C LYS A 48 -16.39 3.88 -18.63
N GLU A 49 -16.24 5.20 -18.42
CA GLU A 49 -16.55 6.20 -19.45
C GLU A 49 -15.36 6.54 -20.34
N HIS A 50 -14.13 6.45 -19.82
CA HIS A 50 -12.94 6.96 -20.52
C HIS A 50 -11.88 5.90 -20.84
N VAL A 51 -11.84 4.78 -20.13
CA VAL A 51 -10.79 3.76 -20.31
C VAL A 51 -11.33 2.52 -21.02
N VAL A 52 -12.40 1.91 -20.52
CA VAL A 52 -12.97 0.66 -21.06
C VAL A 52 -13.28 0.78 -22.56
N PRO A 53 -13.92 1.87 -23.09
CA PRO A 53 -14.18 1.98 -24.52
C PRO A 53 -12.92 1.95 -25.39
N LEU A 54 -11.77 2.36 -24.86
CA LEU A 54 -10.49 2.39 -25.57
C LEU A 54 -9.79 1.03 -25.61
N LEU A 55 -10.17 0.10 -24.74
CA LEU A 55 -9.55 -1.22 -24.62
C LEU A 55 -10.16 -2.27 -25.54
N LEU A 56 -11.46 -2.18 -25.82
CA LEU A 56 -12.18 -3.20 -26.57
C LEU A 56 -11.61 -3.37 -27.99
N GLY A 57 -11.35 -4.61 -28.39
CA GLY A 57 -10.76 -5.00 -29.66
C GLY A 57 -9.25 -4.79 -29.77
N THR A 58 -8.59 -4.22 -28.75
CA THR A 58 -7.13 -4.02 -28.74
C THR A 58 -6.38 -5.33 -28.44
N ASP A 59 -5.10 -5.39 -28.79
CA ASP A 59 -4.25 -6.53 -28.52
C ASP A 59 -3.72 -6.50 -27.08
N ALA A 60 -4.15 -7.46 -26.27
CA ALA A 60 -3.77 -7.59 -24.86
C ALA A 60 -2.25 -7.85 -24.62
N HIS A 61 -1.49 -8.23 -25.68
CA HIS A 61 -0.04 -8.38 -25.53
C HIS A 61 0.74 -7.07 -25.56
N ARG A 62 0.11 -5.96 -25.98
CA ARG A 62 0.77 -4.65 -26.14
C ARG A 62 0.70 -3.82 -24.86
N ILE A 63 1.22 -4.35 -23.73
CA ILE A 63 1.10 -3.74 -22.40
C ILE A 63 1.70 -2.33 -22.35
N GLU A 64 2.97 -2.18 -22.76
CA GLU A 64 3.66 -0.87 -22.73
C GLU A 64 2.97 0.16 -23.63
N ASP A 65 2.57 -0.23 -24.84
CA ASP A 65 1.87 0.65 -25.77
C ASP A 65 0.52 1.11 -25.21
N THR A 66 -0.26 0.19 -24.64
CA THR A 66 -1.55 0.49 -23.98
C THR A 66 -1.34 1.44 -22.80
N TRP A 67 -0.32 1.19 -21.95
CA TRP A 67 0.00 2.07 -20.84
C TRP A 67 0.33 3.49 -21.32
N GLN A 68 1.23 3.62 -22.30
CA GLN A 68 1.62 4.91 -22.85
C GLN A 68 0.45 5.63 -23.54
N PHE A 69 -0.40 4.88 -24.25
CA PHE A 69 -1.60 5.41 -24.89
C PHE A 69 -2.55 6.00 -23.84
N LEU A 70 -2.94 5.24 -22.82
CA LEU A 70 -3.85 5.69 -21.75
C LEU A 70 -3.30 6.89 -21.00
N TYR A 71 -2.00 6.91 -20.72
CA TYR A 71 -1.35 8.00 -20.01
C TYR A 71 -1.26 9.28 -20.85
N ARG A 72 -0.81 9.17 -22.13
CA ARG A 72 -0.52 10.33 -22.98
C ARG A 72 -1.75 10.90 -23.65
N SER A 73 -2.70 10.07 -24.07
CA SER A 73 -3.92 10.53 -24.74
C SER A 73 -4.86 11.30 -23.80
N ALA A 74 -4.76 11.11 -22.51
CA ALA A 74 -5.59 11.80 -21.54
C ALA A 74 -5.32 13.32 -21.47
N TYR A 75 -4.25 13.84 -22.00
CA TYR A 75 -3.72 15.21 -21.93
C TYR A 75 -3.58 15.75 -20.49
N TRP A 76 -4.70 15.88 -19.75
CA TRP A 76 -4.75 16.20 -18.30
C TRP A 76 -4.48 14.92 -17.51
N ARG A 77 -3.22 14.60 -17.29
CA ARG A 77 -2.74 13.33 -16.75
C ARG A 77 -2.10 13.48 -15.38
N ARG A 78 -1.77 12.35 -14.75
CA ARG A 78 -1.29 12.22 -13.36
C ARG A 78 -2.47 12.27 -12.37
N GLY A 79 -2.14 12.11 -11.11
CA GLY A 79 -3.09 12.08 -10.01
C GLY A 79 -3.67 10.69 -9.75
N PRO A 80 -4.18 10.47 -8.53
CA PRO A 80 -4.48 9.13 -8.02
C PRO A 80 -5.60 8.43 -8.80
N VAL A 81 -6.66 9.12 -9.21
CA VAL A 81 -7.79 8.52 -9.95
C VAL A 81 -7.34 7.98 -11.31
N THR A 82 -6.61 8.80 -12.09
CA THR A 82 -6.11 8.42 -13.41
C THR A 82 -5.12 7.26 -13.30
N MET A 83 -4.21 7.34 -12.33
CA MET A 83 -3.13 6.37 -12.22
C MET A 83 -3.61 5.03 -11.65
N ALA A 84 -4.59 5.01 -10.73
CA ALA A 84 -5.22 3.77 -10.28
C ALA A 84 -5.97 3.05 -11.43
N ALA A 85 -6.67 3.81 -12.28
CA ALA A 85 -7.32 3.24 -13.45
C ALA A 85 -6.32 2.63 -14.46
N ILE A 86 -5.21 3.32 -14.73
CA ILE A 86 -4.13 2.82 -15.60
C ILE A 86 -3.46 1.60 -14.98
N ALA A 87 -3.22 1.62 -13.66
CA ALA A 87 -2.64 0.50 -12.93
C ALA A 87 -3.49 -0.77 -13.07
N ALA A 88 -4.82 -0.66 -12.93
CA ALA A 88 -5.70 -1.80 -13.10
C ALA A 88 -5.62 -2.40 -14.50
N VAL A 89 -5.50 -1.58 -15.55
CA VAL A 89 -5.31 -2.07 -16.93
C VAL A 89 -3.95 -2.79 -17.05
N ASP A 90 -2.88 -2.15 -16.60
CA ASP A 90 -1.53 -2.71 -16.66
C ASP A 90 -1.46 -4.08 -15.95
N VAL A 91 -1.96 -4.15 -14.73
CA VAL A 91 -1.97 -5.39 -13.92
C VAL A 91 -2.81 -6.47 -14.60
N ALA A 92 -4.01 -6.15 -15.10
CA ALA A 92 -4.86 -7.11 -15.80
C ALA A 92 -4.22 -7.64 -17.09
N LEU A 93 -3.49 -6.81 -17.82
CA LEU A 93 -2.78 -7.23 -19.03
C LEU A 93 -1.58 -8.12 -18.70
N TRP A 94 -0.86 -7.86 -17.61
CA TRP A 94 0.21 -8.74 -17.13
C TRP A 94 -0.35 -10.08 -16.64
N ASP A 95 -1.49 -10.08 -15.95
CA ASP A 95 -2.18 -11.29 -15.52
C ASP A 95 -2.58 -12.16 -16.74
N LEU A 96 -3.22 -11.55 -17.76
CA LEU A 96 -3.54 -12.21 -19.02
C LEU A 96 -2.31 -12.79 -19.71
N LYS A 97 -1.22 -12.02 -19.77
CA LYS A 97 0.02 -12.47 -20.43
C LYS A 97 0.63 -13.65 -19.71
N ALA A 98 0.63 -13.65 -18.38
CA ALA A 98 1.18 -14.75 -17.58
C ALA A 98 0.29 -16.00 -17.65
N LYS A 99 -1.04 -15.86 -17.65
CA LYS A 99 -1.99 -16.95 -17.88
C LYS A 99 -1.83 -17.55 -19.27
N ALA A 100 -1.69 -16.73 -20.31
CA ALA A 100 -1.44 -17.20 -21.68
C ALA A 100 -0.11 -17.95 -21.81
N ALA A 101 0.90 -17.58 -21.01
CA ALA A 101 2.19 -18.26 -20.96
C ALA A 101 2.18 -19.52 -20.05
N GLY A 102 1.10 -19.77 -19.31
CA GLY A 102 0.97 -20.90 -18.40
C GLY A 102 1.92 -20.85 -17.19
N MET A 103 2.30 -19.66 -16.75
CA MET A 103 3.27 -19.49 -15.65
C MET A 103 2.86 -18.38 -14.68
N PRO A 104 3.30 -18.40 -13.40
CA PRO A 104 3.09 -17.31 -12.47
C PRO A 104 3.81 -16.05 -12.96
N LEU A 105 3.25 -14.87 -12.66
CA LEU A 105 3.71 -13.62 -13.25
C LEU A 105 5.19 -13.31 -12.94
N TYR A 106 5.68 -13.63 -11.76
CA TYR A 106 7.09 -13.37 -11.40
C TYR A 106 8.08 -14.04 -12.36
N GLN A 107 7.71 -15.18 -12.97
CA GLN A 107 8.55 -15.85 -13.97
C GLN A 107 8.74 -14.99 -15.24
N LEU A 108 7.68 -14.29 -15.68
CA LEU A 108 7.78 -13.34 -16.80
C LEU A 108 8.58 -12.09 -16.45
N LEU A 109 8.62 -11.73 -15.16
CA LEU A 109 9.37 -10.59 -14.67
C LEU A 109 10.87 -10.88 -14.45
N GLY A 110 11.32 -12.08 -14.75
CA GLY A 110 12.74 -12.49 -14.67
C GLY A 110 13.02 -13.64 -13.71
N GLY A 111 11.99 -14.21 -13.09
CA GLY A 111 12.10 -15.30 -12.13
C GLY A 111 12.29 -14.81 -10.68
N ALA A 112 12.35 -15.76 -9.75
CA ALA A 112 12.51 -15.47 -8.34
C ALA A 112 13.95 -15.01 -8.02
N SER A 113 14.09 -13.87 -7.35
CA SER A 113 15.35 -13.37 -6.81
C SER A 113 15.57 -13.79 -5.34
N ARG A 114 14.57 -14.41 -4.70
CA ARG A 114 14.57 -14.89 -3.31
C ARG A 114 13.56 -16.01 -3.12
N ASP A 115 13.66 -16.70 -1.97
CA ASP A 115 12.76 -17.82 -1.66
C ASP A 115 11.43 -17.37 -1.00
N GLY A 116 11.40 -16.19 -0.42
CA GLY A 116 10.20 -15.60 0.24
C GLY A 116 10.31 -14.10 0.38
N ILE A 117 9.18 -13.44 0.53
CA ILE A 117 9.03 -11.99 0.61
C ILE A 117 8.81 -11.63 2.08
N LEU A 118 9.82 -11.06 2.75
CA LEU A 118 9.72 -10.61 4.15
C LEU A 118 8.58 -9.61 4.28
N ALA A 119 7.73 -9.81 5.29
CA ALA A 119 6.58 -8.94 5.54
C ALA A 119 6.61 -8.31 6.92
N TYR A 120 6.00 -7.14 7.07
CA TYR A 120 5.75 -6.54 8.36
C TYR A 120 4.26 -6.36 8.65
N GLY A 121 3.91 -6.48 9.92
CA GLY A 121 2.56 -6.26 10.44
C GLY A 121 2.44 -4.95 11.23
N HIS A 122 1.20 -4.56 11.57
CA HIS A 122 0.89 -3.33 12.29
C HIS A 122 0.42 -3.63 13.71
N ALA A 123 1.26 -3.31 14.70
CA ALA A 123 0.88 -3.38 16.09
C ALA A 123 0.51 -1.98 16.61
N SER A 124 -0.60 -1.91 17.32
CA SER A 124 -1.07 -0.67 17.95
C SER A 124 -1.61 -0.90 19.36
N GLY A 125 -1.64 0.14 20.17
CA GLY A 125 -2.21 0.11 21.49
C GLY A 125 -2.53 1.51 22.01
N ARG A 126 -3.51 1.61 22.92
CA ARG A 126 -3.84 2.86 23.62
C ARG A 126 -2.79 3.26 24.64
N ASP A 127 -2.04 2.25 25.11
CA ASP A 127 -0.94 2.38 26.05
C ASP A 127 0.13 1.31 25.76
N LEU A 128 1.20 1.30 26.55
CA LEU A 128 2.29 0.34 26.39
C LEU A 128 1.87 -1.12 26.62
N PRO A 129 1.07 -1.46 27.64
CA PRO A 129 0.57 -2.83 27.81
C PRO A 129 -0.19 -3.35 26.58
N GLU A 130 -1.14 -2.58 26.05
CA GLU A 130 -1.88 -2.98 24.85
C GLU A 130 -0.97 -3.07 23.62
N LEU A 131 -0.03 -2.15 23.45
CA LEU A 131 0.95 -2.23 22.37
C LEU A 131 1.79 -3.51 22.49
N PHE A 132 2.28 -3.85 23.68
CA PHE A 132 3.07 -5.06 23.89
C PHE A 132 2.28 -6.33 23.58
N ASP A 133 1.01 -6.37 24.00
CA ASP A 133 0.12 -7.50 23.68
C ASP A 133 -0.14 -7.58 22.16
N SER A 134 -0.32 -6.45 21.49
CA SER A 134 -0.44 -6.37 20.03
C SER A 134 0.82 -6.88 19.33
N ILE A 135 2.01 -6.49 19.79
CA ILE A 135 3.29 -6.99 19.25
C ILE A 135 3.39 -8.51 19.41
N ARG A 136 3.10 -9.05 20.62
CA ARG A 136 3.10 -10.50 20.86
C ARG A 136 2.11 -11.25 19.98
N LYS A 137 0.90 -10.67 19.76
CA LYS A 137 -0.10 -11.22 18.85
C LYS A 137 0.44 -11.32 17.42
N HIS A 138 1.10 -10.27 16.90
CA HIS A 138 1.70 -10.29 15.57
C HIS A 138 2.86 -11.28 15.47
N GLN A 139 3.71 -11.38 16.50
CA GLN A 139 4.75 -12.40 16.54
C GLN A 139 4.16 -13.83 16.54
N ALA A 140 3.08 -14.06 17.28
CA ALA A 140 2.36 -15.34 17.28
C ALA A 140 1.70 -15.67 15.94
N LEU A 141 1.34 -14.65 15.14
CA LEU A 141 0.89 -14.80 13.74
C LEU A 141 2.05 -15.05 12.77
N GLY A 142 3.30 -15.00 13.23
CA GLY A 142 4.50 -15.25 12.45
C GLY A 142 5.24 -14.00 11.96
N TYR A 143 4.78 -12.79 12.23
CA TYR A 143 5.49 -11.58 11.76
C TYR A 143 6.84 -11.41 12.47
N CYS A 144 7.88 -11.19 11.66
CA CYS A 144 9.26 -10.96 12.13
C CYS A 144 9.64 -9.47 12.17
N ALA A 145 8.84 -8.59 11.58
CA ALA A 145 9.03 -7.15 11.58
C ALA A 145 7.69 -6.45 11.88
N ILE A 146 7.70 -5.36 12.61
CA ILE A 146 6.48 -4.77 13.14
C ILE A 146 6.53 -3.24 13.08
N ARG A 147 5.52 -2.62 12.44
CA ARG A 147 5.24 -1.21 12.55
C ARG A 147 4.46 -0.96 13.83
N ILE A 148 4.92 -0.03 14.65
CA ILE A 148 4.27 0.27 15.95
C ILE A 148 3.64 1.65 15.94
N GLN A 149 2.46 1.76 16.56
CA GLN A 149 1.75 2.99 16.84
C GLN A 149 1.07 2.96 18.20
N THR A 150 1.05 4.11 18.89
CA THR A 150 0.36 4.25 20.18
C THR A 150 -0.54 5.47 20.18
N ALA A 151 -1.57 5.42 21.04
CA ALA A 151 -2.28 6.63 21.43
C ALA A 151 -1.31 7.62 22.10
N ILE A 152 -1.55 8.90 21.84
CA ILE A 152 -0.80 10.00 22.45
C ILE A 152 -1.57 10.47 23.69
N PRO A 153 -0.94 10.54 24.87
CA PRO A 153 -1.60 11.02 26.07
C PRO A 153 -2.26 12.39 25.87
N GLY A 154 -3.57 12.47 26.15
CA GLY A 154 -4.36 13.68 26.02
C GLY A 154 -5.11 13.85 24.69
N LEU A 155 -4.84 13.03 23.67
CA LEU A 155 -5.61 12.98 22.43
C LEU A 155 -6.67 11.88 22.48
N LYS A 156 -7.82 12.10 21.82
CA LYS A 156 -8.97 11.18 21.88
C LYS A 156 -8.85 10.02 20.89
N ALA A 157 -8.29 10.30 19.75
CA ALA A 157 -8.09 9.30 18.70
C ALA A 157 -6.73 9.49 18.05
N ILE A 158 -6.18 8.41 17.49
CA ILE A 158 -4.92 8.43 16.77
C ILE A 158 -5.01 7.41 15.65
N TYR A 159 -4.44 7.79 14.52
CA TYR A 159 -4.27 6.96 13.35
C TYR A 159 -3.77 5.55 13.70
N GLY A 160 -4.47 4.54 13.24
CA GLY A 160 -4.11 3.14 13.43
C GLY A 160 -4.37 2.59 14.83
N VAL A 161 -4.93 3.38 15.74
CA VAL A 161 -5.36 2.88 17.05
C VAL A 161 -6.88 2.88 17.10
N ALA A 162 -7.50 1.70 17.09
CA ALA A 162 -8.95 1.55 17.12
C ALA A 162 -9.56 2.21 18.36
N ALA A 163 -10.62 3.00 18.16
CA ALA A 163 -11.46 3.47 19.26
C ALA A 163 -12.10 2.27 20.00
N GLN A 164 -12.31 2.40 21.27
CA GLN A 164 -12.53 1.37 22.31
C GLN A 164 -13.58 0.26 22.07
N GLU A 165 -14.37 0.23 21.01
CA GLU A 165 -15.61 -0.56 21.03
C GLU A 165 -15.86 -1.57 19.91
N GLN A 166 -14.85 -2.00 19.18
CA GLN A 166 -15.12 -3.07 18.20
C GLN A 166 -14.08 -4.19 18.21
N SER A 167 -14.08 -4.98 19.25
CA SER A 167 -13.63 -6.36 19.16
C SER A 167 -14.70 -7.16 18.40
N SER A 168 -14.84 -6.91 17.12
CA SER A 168 -15.83 -7.55 16.28
C SER A 168 -15.40 -8.94 15.77
N GLY A 169 -14.38 -9.55 16.37
CA GLY A 169 -13.82 -10.80 15.88
C GLY A 169 -13.06 -10.67 14.56
N LYS A 170 -12.86 -9.47 14.08
CA LYS A 170 -12.04 -9.20 12.90
C LYS A 170 -10.56 -9.50 13.20
N ARG A 171 -9.85 -9.99 12.20
CA ARG A 171 -8.41 -10.27 12.27
C ARG A 171 -7.59 -9.02 12.61
N TYR A 172 -8.08 -7.84 12.19
CA TYR A 172 -7.50 -6.53 12.42
C TYR A 172 -8.52 -5.53 12.93
N ASP A 173 -8.10 -4.74 13.91
CA ASP A 173 -8.89 -3.64 14.48
C ASP A 173 -8.63 -2.30 13.75
N TYR A 174 -7.79 -2.32 12.70
CA TYR A 174 -7.46 -1.16 11.90
C TYR A 174 -8.44 -0.98 10.75
N GLU A 175 -9.18 0.11 10.77
CA GLU A 175 -10.14 0.49 9.73
C GLU A 175 -10.16 2.03 9.58
N PRO A 176 -9.24 2.59 8.78
CA PRO A 176 -9.16 4.04 8.61
C PRO A 176 -10.38 4.62 7.89
N ALA A 177 -10.89 3.94 6.86
CA ALA A 177 -12.06 4.38 6.13
C ALA A 177 -13.35 3.89 6.81
N GLN A 178 -13.96 4.75 7.61
CA GLN A 178 -15.19 4.42 8.31
C GLN A 178 -16.40 4.58 7.39
N ARG A 179 -17.32 3.63 7.45
CA ARG A 179 -18.63 3.71 6.79
C ARG A 179 -19.46 4.78 7.47
N ALA A 180 -19.52 5.97 6.87
CA ALA A 180 -20.20 7.13 7.40
C ALA A 180 -20.60 8.08 6.28
N ASN A 181 -21.51 9.00 6.57
CA ASN A 181 -21.92 10.03 5.61
C ASN A 181 -20.96 11.22 5.53
N LEU A 182 -20.10 11.37 6.52
CA LEU A 182 -19.12 12.46 6.63
C LEU A 182 -17.80 11.93 7.23
N PRO A 183 -16.65 12.53 6.86
CA PRO A 183 -15.38 12.21 7.50
C PRO A 183 -15.42 12.48 9.01
N LYS A 184 -14.79 11.60 9.77
CA LYS A 184 -14.60 11.80 11.22
C LYS A 184 -13.49 12.82 11.44
N GLU A 185 -13.75 13.78 12.33
CA GLU A 185 -12.78 14.76 12.78
C GLU A 185 -12.03 14.27 14.02
N GLU A 186 -10.71 14.37 14.03
CA GLU A 186 -9.84 13.95 15.12
C GLU A 186 -8.91 15.08 15.53
N ASP A 187 -8.56 15.14 16.83
CA ASP A 187 -7.64 16.15 17.37
C ASP A 187 -6.20 15.71 17.17
N TRP A 188 -5.30 16.65 16.80
CA TRP A 188 -3.88 16.41 16.64
C TRP A 188 -3.01 17.44 17.36
N ASP A 189 -1.93 16.97 17.99
CA ASP A 189 -0.87 17.78 18.61
C ASP A 189 0.52 17.21 18.27
N THR A 190 1.20 17.77 17.28
CA THR A 190 2.55 17.36 16.85
C THR A 190 3.57 17.45 18.00
N ARG A 191 3.46 18.44 18.88
CA ARG A 191 4.40 18.58 20.01
C ARG A 191 4.24 17.47 21.04
N ALA A 192 3.00 17.09 21.33
CA ALA A 192 2.72 15.96 22.22
C ALA A 192 3.25 14.66 21.61
N TYR A 193 3.01 14.44 20.31
CA TYR A 193 3.52 13.31 19.55
C TYR A 193 5.04 13.20 19.63
N LEU A 194 5.78 14.26 19.28
CA LEU A 194 7.24 14.27 19.26
C LEU A 194 7.85 14.04 20.64
N ARG A 195 7.19 14.46 21.72
CA ARG A 195 7.65 14.20 23.09
C ARG A 195 7.40 12.77 23.55
N HIS A 196 6.30 12.19 23.11
CA HIS A 196 5.85 10.87 23.56
C HIS A 196 6.57 9.73 22.85
N LEU A 197 6.73 9.84 21.53
CA LEU A 197 7.15 8.71 20.70
C LEU A 197 8.53 8.10 21.08
N PRO A 198 9.60 8.86 21.38
CA PRO A 198 10.87 8.26 21.76
C PRO A 198 10.76 7.34 23.00
N SER A 199 9.93 7.70 23.99
CA SER A 199 9.73 6.85 25.19
C SER A 199 8.99 5.56 24.88
N VAL A 200 8.15 5.54 23.85
CA VAL A 200 7.50 4.32 23.35
C VAL A 200 8.53 3.36 22.77
N PHE A 201 9.43 3.86 21.91
CA PHE A 201 10.50 3.03 21.33
C PHE A 201 11.49 2.54 22.40
N GLU A 202 11.83 3.37 23.38
CA GLU A 202 12.64 2.96 24.52
C GLU A 202 12.00 1.77 25.27
N ALA A 203 10.70 1.88 25.57
CA ALA A 203 9.96 0.83 26.26
C ALA A 203 9.84 -0.45 25.42
N VAL A 204 9.57 -0.33 24.13
CA VAL A 204 9.50 -1.49 23.21
C VAL A 204 10.86 -2.17 23.10
N ARG A 205 11.96 -1.42 22.99
CA ARG A 205 13.31 -2.00 22.95
C ARG A 205 13.69 -2.66 24.28
N ALA A 206 13.27 -2.11 25.41
CA ALA A 206 13.50 -2.72 26.72
C ALA A 206 12.76 -4.07 26.86
N GLU A 207 11.54 -4.18 26.31
CA GLU A 207 10.72 -5.40 26.42
C GLU A 207 11.08 -6.48 25.40
N PHE A 208 11.29 -6.09 24.11
CA PHE A 208 11.45 -7.02 22.98
C PHE A 208 12.88 -7.13 22.46
N GLY A 209 13.81 -6.34 22.98
CA GLY A 209 15.22 -6.36 22.60
C GLY A 209 15.53 -5.63 21.28
N PRO A 210 16.83 -5.63 20.88
CA PRO A 210 17.29 -4.90 19.71
C PRO A 210 17.01 -5.63 18.38
N GLU A 211 16.81 -6.94 18.39
CA GLU A 211 16.75 -7.76 17.18
C GLU A 211 15.42 -7.65 16.41
N LEU A 212 14.34 -7.18 17.04
CA LEU A 212 13.05 -7.01 16.38
C LEU A 212 13.11 -5.79 15.44
N PRO A 213 12.98 -5.96 14.11
CA PRO A 213 12.88 -4.84 13.20
C PRO A 213 11.60 -4.02 13.49
N LEU A 214 11.78 -2.76 13.87
CA LEU A 214 10.69 -1.85 14.20
C LEU A 214 10.56 -0.78 13.14
N LEU A 215 9.32 -0.52 12.71
CA LEU A 215 8.97 0.50 11.74
C LEU A 215 8.04 1.52 12.39
N HIS A 216 8.04 2.75 11.87
CA HIS A 216 7.10 3.77 12.31
C HIS A 216 6.66 4.65 11.17
N ASP A 217 5.39 5.06 11.21
CA ASP A 217 4.74 5.89 10.21
C ASP A 217 4.47 7.29 10.76
N GLY A 218 5.08 8.29 10.13
CA GLY A 218 4.85 9.70 10.42
C GLY A 218 3.59 10.25 9.76
N HIS A 219 3.11 9.58 8.72
CA HIS A 219 1.87 9.81 7.99
C HIS A 219 1.65 11.28 7.61
N HIS A 220 2.66 11.88 6.97
CA HIS A 220 2.66 13.24 6.42
C HIS A 220 2.43 14.40 7.42
N ARG A 221 2.35 14.10 8.74
CA ARG A 221 1.87 15.02 9.79
C ARG A 221 2.91 16.01 10.33
N MET A 222 4.14 15.98 9.82
CA MET A 222 5.22 16.82 10.37
C MET A 222 5.76 17.82 9.37
N THR A 223 6.15 18.98 9.89
CA THR A 223 7.02 19.89 9.14
C THR A 223 8.43 19.28 8.98
N PRO A 224 9.25 19.75 8.02
CA PRO A 224 10.60 19.20 7.82
C PRO A 224 11.48 19.24 9.06
N ILE A 225 11.37 20.30 9.87
CA ILE A 225 12.17 20.45 11.10
C ILE A 225 11.67 19.49 12.22
N GLU A 226 10.37 19.22 12.27
CA GLU A 226 9.79 18.27 13.20
C GLU A 226 10.16 16.83 12.81
N ALA A 227 10.08 16.49 11.53
CA ALA A 227 10.54 15.20 11.01
C ALA A 227 12.04 14.96 11.26
N ALA A 228 12.88 16.01 11.06
CA ALA A 228 14.30 15.94 11.35
C ALA A 228 14.58 15.70 12.84
N LYS A 229 13.85 16.38 13.73
CA LYS A 229 13.95 16.17 15.18
C LYS A 229 13.51 14.76 15.59
N LEU A 230 12.40 14.28 15.02
CA LEU A 230 11.92 12.93 15.30
C LEU A 230 12.93 11.88 14.83
N GLY A 231 13.35 11.93 13.58
CA GLY A 231 14.34 11.02 13.03
C GLY A 231 15.61 10.96 13.90
N LYS A 232 16.12 12.14 14.33
CA LYS A 232 17.28 12.23 15.24
C LYS A 232 17.02 11.58 16.59
N SER A 233 15.84 11.78 17.16
CA SER A 233 15.49 11.22 18.49
C SER A 233 15.27 9.71 18.46
N LEU A 234 14.99 9.13 17.28
CA LEU A 234 14.76 7.70 17.10
C LEU A 234 16.04 6.91 16.75
N GLU A 235 17.14 7.57 16.39
CA GLU A 235 18.42 6.90 16.07
C GLU A 235 18.88 5.87 17.11
N PRO A 236 18.77 6.13 18.46
CA PRO A 236 19.19 5.16 19.48
C PRO A 236 18.40 3.83 19.44
N TYR A 237 17.26 3.81 18.80
CA TYR A 237 16.37 2.64 18.76
C TYR A 237 16.48 1.82 17.49
N ASP A 238 17.39 2.16 16.58
CA ASP A 238 17.70 1.40 15.35
C ASP A 238 16.44 0.92 14.61
N LEU A 239 15.65 1.87 14.12
CA LEU A 239 14.46 1.58 13.35
C LEU A 239 14.83 1.00 11.97
N PHE A 240 14.02 0.06 11.50
CA PHE A 240 14.08 -0.38 10.11
C PHE A 240 13.80 0.79 9.16
N TRP A 241 12.78 1.62 9.47
CA TRP A 241 12.55 2.92 8.86
C TRP A 241 11.59 3.83 9.66
N LEU A 242 11.65 5.13 9.33
CA LEU A 242 10.60 6.13 9.57
C LEU A 242 9.96 6.43 8.21
N GLU A 243 8.65 6.21 8.05
CA GLU A 243 7.96 6.39 6.78
C GLU A 243 7.14 7.68 6.75
N ASP A 244 6.96 8.21 5.52
CA ASP A 244 6.06 9.31 5.15
C ASP A 244 5.98 10.46 6.18
N CYS A 245 7.15 10.91 6.61
CA CYS A 245 7.28 11.84 7.74
C CYS A 245 6.80 13.27 7.45
N THR A 246 6.80 13.70 6.18
CA THR A 246 6.36 15.04 5.74
C THR A 246 5.39 14.95 4.57
N PRO A 247 4.54 15.99 4.32
CA PRO A 247 3.71 16.04 3.13
C PRO A 247 4.51 15.79 1.84
N ALA A 248 3.97 14.94 0.95
CA ALA A 248 4.66 14.47 -0.24
C ALA A 248 4.85 15.54 -1.32
N GLU A 249 4.12 16.65 -1.25
CA GLU A 249 4.17 17.75 -2.22
C GLU A 249 5.50 18.46 -2.20
N ASN A 250 6.14 18.58 -1.03
CA ASN A 250 7.44 19.24 -0.89
C ASN A 250 8.56 18.23 -0.68
N GLN A 251 9.00 17.56 -1.74
CA GLN A 251 10.05 16.56 -1.68
C GLN A 251 11.43 17.14 -1.28
N ASP A 252 11.70 18.39 -1.59
CA ASP A 252 12.95 19.06 -1.17
C ASP A 252 13.06 19.21 0.36
N ALA A 253 11.95 19.15 1.09
CA ALA A 253 11.92 19.10 2.55
C ALA A 253 12.73 17.93 3.12
N LEU A 254 12.75 16.80 2.42
CA LEU A 254 13.49 15.62 2.83
C LEU A 254 15.02 15.81 2.86
N ARG A 255 15.54 16.83 2.15
CA ARG A 255 16.97 17.21 2.27
C ARG A 255 17.32 17.65 3.67
N LEU A 256 16.43 18.45 4.29
CA LEU A 256 16.62 18.87 5.68
C LEU A 256 16.55 17.68 6.64
N VAL A 257 15.58 16.79 6.43
CA VAL A 257 15.44 15.57 7.25
C VAL A 257 16.70 14.72 7.12
N ARG A 258 17.12 14.38 5.90
CA ARG A 258 18.30 13.55 5.63
C ARG A 258 19.60 14.13 6.19
N GLN A 259 19.76 15.44 6.24
CA GLN A 259 20.96 16.10 6.81
C GLN A 259 21.06 15.96 8.32
N HIS A 260 19.97 15.64 9.03
CA HIS A 260 19.90 15.65 10.47
C HIS A 260 19.66 14.28 11.11
N THR A 261 19.38 13.25 10.32
CA THR A 261 19.21 11.90 10.86
C THR A 261 19.77 10.83 9.92
N THR A 262 20.29 9.76 10.54
CA THR A 262 20.67 8.51 9.89
C THR A 262 19.59 7.44 9.97
N THR A 263 18.45 7.71 10.63
CA THR A 263 17.28 6.82 10.61
C THR A 263 16.86 6.61 9.15
N PRO A 264 16.73 5.35 8.68
CA PRO A 264 16.31 5.08 7.32
C PRO A 264 14.92 5.67 7.03
N LEU A 265 14.72 6.18 5.80
CA LEU A 265 13.49 6.83 5.37
C LEU A 265 12.80 6.03 4.27
N ALA A 266 11.49 5.79 4.43
CA ALA A 266 10.63 5.19 3.44
C ALA A 266 9.55 6.19 3.01
N ILE A 267 9.42 6.47 1.70
CA ILE A 267 8.50 7.51 1.22
C ILE A 267 7.79 7.00 -0.02
N GLY A 268 6.48 7.30 -0.13
CA GLY A 268 5.86 7.28 -1.42
C GLY A 268 4.51 6.60 -1.59
N GLU A 269 3.76 6.27 -0.55
CA GLU A 269 2.43 5.66 -0.69
C GLU A 269 1.45 6.54 -1.47
N VAL A 270 1.59 7.86 -1.38
CA VAL A 270 0.77 8.84 -2.11
C VAL A 270 1.37 9.25 -3.46
N CYS A 271 2.55 8.78 -3.82
CA CYS A 271 3.18 9.04 -5.11
C CYS A 271 2.52 8.21 -6.21
N ASN A 272 2.28 8.83 -7.39
CA ASN A 272 1.50 8.21 -8.45
C ASN A 272 2.29 7.95 -9.74
N THR A 273 3.49 8.47 -9.86
CA THR A 273 4.26 8.41 -11.10
C THR A 273 5.75 8.21 -10.87
N VAL A 274 6.44 7.69 -11.88
CA VAL A 274 7.90 7.57 -11.89
C VAL A 274 8.63 8.90 -11.65
N TRP A 275 8.02 10.01 -12.02
CA TRP A 275 8.61 11.36 -11.83
C TRP A 275 8.58 11.82 -10.37
N ASP A 276 7.65 11.32 -9.57
CA ASP A 276 7.58 11.64 -8.14
C ASP A 276 8.79 11.07 -7.37
N TYR A 277 9.40 10.01 -7.89
CA TYR A 277 10.58 9.37 -7.29
C TYR A 277 11.92 9.87 -7.82
N GLN A 278 11.93 10.64 -8.91
CA GLN A 278 13.18 11.01 -9.58
C GLN A 278 14.16 11.74 -8.65
N THR A 279 13.70 12.78 -7.97
CA THR A 279 14.52 13.54 -7.01
C THR A 279 14.85 12.71 -5.77
N LEU A 280 13.87 12.01 -5.22
CA LEU A 280 14.03 11.19 -4.02
C LEU A 280 15.14 10.14 -4.19
N ILE A 281 15.16 9.47 -5.33
CA ILE A 281 16.14 8.43 -5.66
C ILE A 281 17.49 9.04 -6.03
N LYS A 282 17.51 9.96 -7.02
CA LYS A 282 18.75 10.52 -7.55
C LYS A 282 19.60 11.20 -6.48
N ASP A 283 18.96 11.91 -5.56
CA ASP A 283 19.63 12.69 -4.53
C ASP A 283 19.73 11.92 -3.21
N GLN A 284 19.39 10.62 -3.23
CA GLN A 284 19.47 9.69 -2.09
C GLN A 284 18.77 10.21 -0.83
N LEU A 285 17.58 10.78 -1.03
CA LEU A 285 16.79 11.36 0.07
C LEU A 285 16.01 10.30 0.85
N ILE A 286 15.89 9.09 0.27
CA ILE A 286 15.18 7.95 0.84
C ILE A 286 16.04 6.69 0.76
N ASP A 287 15.72 5.69 1.58
CA ASP A 287 16.35 4.37 1.57
C ASP A 287 15.40 3.32 1.00
N TYR A 288 14.09 3.58 1.07
CA TYR A 288 13.04 2.68 0.57
C TYR A 288 12.00 3.45 -0.25
N VAL A 289 11.66 2.89 -1.41
CA VAL A 289 10.51 3.33 -2.22
C VAL A 289 9.26 2.65 -1.67
N ARG A 290 8.36 3.43 -1.05
CA ARG A 290 7.13 2.95 -0.45
C ARG A 290 5.91 3.24 -1.33
N SER A 291 5.91 2.75 -2.55
CA SER A 291 4.79 2.91 -3.49
C SER A 291 3.84 1.73 -3.45
N ALA A 292 2.60 1.93 -3.87
CA ALA A 292 1.68 0.85 -4.16
C ALA A 292 1.65 0.56 -5.66
N VAL A 293 1.61 -0.71 -6.06
CA VAL A 293 1.42 -1.09 -7.47
C VAL A 293 0.13 -0.50 -8.03
N THR A 294 -0.94 -0.54 -7.23
CA THR A 294 -2.28 -0.01 -7.58
C THR A 294 -2.26 1.51 -7.81
N HIS A 295 -1.46 2.27 -7.04
CA HIS A 295 -1.45 3.73 -7.13
C HIS A 295 -0.31 4.27 -8.01
N GLY A 296 0.78 3.52 -8.14
CA GLY A 296 1.97 3.88 -8.92
C GLY A 296 1.86 3.65 -10.43
N GLY A 297 0.67 3.25 -10.91
CA GLY A 297 0.39 3.07 -12.33
C GLY A 297 0.56 1.63 -12.85
N GLY A 298 0.73 0.64 -11.98
CA GLY A 298 0.83 -0.78 -12.30
C GLY A 298 2.24 -1.34 -12.21
N ILE A 299 2.40 -2.58 -12.65
CA ILE A 299 3.66 -3.34 -12.60
C ILE A 299 4.72 -2.71 -13.52
N SER A 300 4.33 -2.29 -14.72
CA SER A 300 5.27 -1.73 -15.71
C SER A 300 6.02 -0.48 -15.21
N PRO A 301 5.37 0.57 -14.69
CA PRO A 301 6.09 1.71 -14.13
C PRO A 301 6.79 1.38 -12.79
N MET A 302 6.19 0.54 -11.94
CA MET A 302 6.83 0.14 -10.69
C MET A 302 8.15 -0.61 -10.94
N ARG A 303 8.21 -1.50 -11.93
CA ARG A 303 9.46 -2.13 -12.33
C ARG A 303 10.52 -1.10 -12.73
N LYS A 304 10.15 -0.08 -13.53
CA LYS A 304 11.07 0.99 -13.95
C LYS A 304 11.57 1.81 -12.75
N ILE A 305 10.70 2.09 -11.78
CA ILE A 305 11.08 2.79 -10.53
C ILE A 305 12.10 1.96 -9.76
N MET A 306 11.84 0.65 -9.58
CA MET A 306 12.73 -0.24 -8.83
C MET A 306 14.08 -0.45 -9.53
N ASP A 307 14.09 -0.62 -10.86
CA ASP A 307 15.32 -0.70 -11.64
C ASP A 307 16.16 0.59 -11.55
N TYR A 308 15.50 1.77 -11.50
CA TYR A 308 16.17 3.04 -11.27
C TYR A 308 16.69 3.17 -9.82
N ALA A 309 15.89 2.79 -8.83
CA ALA A 309 16.27 2.80 -7.42
C ALA A 309 17.47 1.89 -7.13
N ALA A 310 17.54 0.74 -7.79
CA ALA A 310 18.65 -0.21 -7.66
C ALA A 310 20.01 0.41 -8.01
N GLN A 311 20.07 1.37 -8.95
CA GLN A 311 21.31 2.05 -9.32
C GLN A 311 21.88 2.91 -8.17
N TYR A 312 21.03 3.27 -7.20
CA TYR A 312 21.36 4.11 -6.04
C TYR A 312 21.31 3.31 -4.72
N GLN A 313 21.27 1.97 -4.78
CA GLN A 313 21.17 1.07 -3.63
C GLN A 313 19.91 1.28 -2.76
N ILE A 314 18.88 1.88 -3.33
CA ILE A 314 17.59 2.08 -2.67
C ILE A 314 16.72 0.83 -2.90
N LYS A 315 16.04 0.38 -1.84
CA LYS A 315 15.23 -0.83 -1.82
C LYS A 315 13.73 -0.54 -1.98
N SER A 316 12.95 -1.59 -2.21
CA SER A 316 11.49 -1.51 -2.13
C SER A 316 10.99 -1.64 -0.69
N GLY A 317 9.84 -1.00 -0.41
CA GLY A 317 9.06 -1.16 0.80
C GLY A 317 7.59 -0.98 0.40
N ILE A 318 7.04 -1.94 -0.38
CA ILE A 318 5.77 -1.72 -1.09
C ILE A 318 4.60 -1.58 -0.12
N HIS A 319 3.78 -0.55 -0.34
CA HIS A 319 2.55 -0.28 0.39
C HIS A 319 1.50 -1.38 0.10
N GLY A 320 0.97 -2.01 1.14
CA GLY A 320 0.08 -3.15 1.03
C GLY A 320 -0.87 -3.33 2.22
N PRO A 321 -1.58 -2.30 2.70
CA PRO A 321 -2.61 -2.43 3.71
C PRO A 321 -3.87 -3.09 3.16
N THR A 322 -4.89 -3.30 4.02
CA THR A 322 -6.14 -3.96 3.63
C THR A 322 -7.03 -3.17 2.67
N ASP A 323 -6.74 -1.91 2.40
CA ASP A 323 -7.43 -1.11 1.38
C ASP A 323 -6.93 -1.37 -0.06
N ILE A 324 -5.88 -2.16 -0.22
CA ILE A 324 -5.51 -2.78 -1.49
C ILE A 324 -6.13 -4.16 -1.56
N SER A 325 -6.79 -4.49 -2.69
CA SER A 325 -7.43 -5.78 -2.85
C SER A 325 -6.42 -6.94 -2.93
N PRO A 326 -6.85 -8.20 -2.75
CA PRO A 326 -5.99 -9.37 -2.99
C PRO A 326 -5.36 -9.39 -4.39
N VAL A 327 -5.98 -8.78 -5.40
CA VAL A 327 -5.41 -8.63 -6.75
C VAL A 327 -4.20 -7.69 -6.73
N GLY A 328 -4.34 -6.52 -6.09
CA GLY A 328 -3.25 -5.55 -5.95
C GLY A 328 -2.11 -6.10 -5.08
N MET A 329 -2.43 -6.80 -4.00
CA MET A 329 -1.44 -7.49 -3.16
C MET A 329 -0.67 -8.54 -3.97
N ALA A 330 -1.34 -9.42 -4.70
CA ALA A 330 -0.69 -10.41 -5.53
C ALA A 330 0.25 -9.77 -6.57
N ALA A 331 -0.17 -8.67 -7.22
CA ALA A 331 0.67 -7.94 -8.15
C ALA A 331 1.95 -7.41 -7.49
N ALA A 332 1.85 -6.88 -6.25
CA ALA A 332 3.01 -6.46 -5.47
C ALA A 332 3.94 -7.64 -5.16
N LEU A 333 3.40 -8.77 -4.70
CA LEU A 333 4.18 -9.95 -4.35
C LEU A 333 4.95 -10.54 -5.55
N HIS A 334 4.35 -10.59 -6.72
CA HIS A 334 5.04 -11.04 -7.93
C HIS A 334 6.18 -10.09 -8.32
N LEU A 335 5.99 -8.78 -8.17
CA LEU A 335 7.04 -7.80 -8.39
C LEU A 335 8.16 -7.94 -7.37
N ASP A 336 7.84 -8.01 -6.08
CA ASP A 336 8.80 -8.12 -4.99
C ASP A 336 9.64 -9.39 -5.06
N LEU A 337 9.04 -10.50 -5.50
CA LEU A 337 9.77 -11.75 -5.70
C LEU A 337 10.79 -11.64 -6.85
N ALA A 338 10.46 -10.85 -7.88
CA ALA A 338 11.28 -10.75 -9.10
C ALA A 338 12.40 -9.70 -9.02
N ILE A 339 12.19 -8.57 -8.33
CA ILE A 339 13.19 -7.50 -8.24
C ILE A 339 14.35 -7.86 -7.33
N HIS A 340 15.58 -7.40 -7.66
CA HIS A 340 16.74 -7.66 -6.82
C HIS A 340 16.78 -6.81 -5.55
N ASN A 341 16.42 -5.53 -5.64
CA ASN A 341 16.54 -4.55 -4.58
C ASN A 341 15.29 -4.49 -3.66
N PHE A 342 14.75 -5.65 -3.34
CA PHE A 342 13.65 -5.78 -2.37
C PHE A 342 14.12 -5.45 -0.94
N GLY A 343 13.27 -4.81 -0.17
CA GLY A 343 13.46 -4.57 1.25
C GLY A 343 12.45 -5.34 2.10
N ILE A 344 11.20 -4.88 2.12
CA ILE A 344 10.13 -5.49 2.92
C ILE A 344 8.77 -5.17 2.30
N GLN A 345 7.77 -6.05 2.50
CA GLN A 345 6.38 -5.86 2.07
C GLN A 345 5.50 -5.54 3.26
N GLU A 346 4.69 -4.50 3.16
CA GLU A 346 3.58 -4.29 4.08
C GLU A 346 2.51 -5.35 3.87
N TYR A 347 2.08 -5.99 4.95
CA TYR A 347 1.04 -7.00 4.84
C TYR A 347 0.08 -6.96 6.03
N MET A 348 -1.18 -6.68 5.72
CA MET A 348 -2.32 -6.85 6.60
C MET A 348 -3.24 -7.90 5.98
N GLN A 349 -3.56 -8.96 6.74
CA GLN A 349 -4.42 -10.02 6.22
C GLN A 349 -5.85 -9.52 6.04
N HIS A 350 -6.49 -9.84 4.93
CA HIS A 350 -7.91 -9.53 4.72
C HIS A 350 -8.82 -10.36 5.65
N GLY A 351 -10.06 -9.92 5.77
CA GLY A 351 -11.08 -10.65 6.51
C GLY A 351 -11.66 -11.83 5.69
N GLU A 352 -12.35 -12.74 6.36
CA GLU A 352 -12.92 -13.95 5.74
C GLU A 352 -13.92 -13.64 4.62
N LEU A 353 -14.65 -12.52 4.70
CA LEU A 353 -15.60 -12.14 3.65
C LEU A 353 -14.84 -11.74 2.38
N THR A 354 -13.76 -10.97 2.51
CA THR A 354 -12.90 -10.62 1.38
C THR A 354 -12.27 -11.87 0.77
N ASP A 355 -11.69 -12.75 1.59
CA ASP A 355 -11.10 -14.01 1.13
C ASP A 355 -12.15 -14.93 0.45
N SER A 356 -13.43 -14.86 0.84
CA SER A 356 -14.50 -15.59 0.18
C SER A 356 -14.86 -15.09 -1.21
N VAL A 357 -14.63 -13.79 -1.48
CA VAL A 357 -14.88 -13.14 -2.78
C VAL A 357 -13.67 -13.26 -3.70
N PHE A 358 -12.45 -13.19 -3.15
CA PHE A 358 -11.19 -13.29 -3.87
C PHE A 358 -10.46 -14.58 -3.45
N GLU A 359 -10.56 -15.63 -4.25
CA GLU A 359 -9.75 -16.82 -4.04
C GLU A 359 -8.30 -16.54 -4.44
N GLN A 360 -7.37 -16.67 -3.49
CA GLN A 360 -5.96 -16.33 -3.67
C GLN A 360 -5.05 -17.54 -3.47
N SER A 361 -3.93 -17.60 -4.22
CA SER A 361 -2.90 -18.64 -4.07
C SER A 361 -1.73 -18.23 -3.19
N PHE A 362 -1.58 -16.92 -2.90
CA PHE A 362 -0.50 -16.46 -2.04
C PHE A 362 -0.73 -16.87 -0.59
N SER A 363 0.36 -17.07 0.13
CA SER A 363 0.33 -17.51 1.53
C SER A 363 1.33 -16.73 2.37
N PHE A 364 1.06 -16.66 3.68
CA PHE A 364 1.94 -16.07 4.67
C PHE A 364 2.32 -17.12 5.70
N ALA A 365 3.62 -17.34 5.89
CA ALA A 365 4.16 -18.24 6.90
C ALA A 365 5.53 -17.76 7.37
N ASP A 366 5.79 -17.87 8.68
CA ASP A 366 7.09 -17.60 9.30
C ASP A 366 7.71 -16.24 8.92
N GLY A 367 6.88 -15.20 8.78
CA GLY A 367 7.28 -13.84 8.42
C GLY A 367 7.41 -13.56 6.94
N TYR A 368 7.16 -14.56 6.09
CA TYR A 368 7.33 -14.44 4.64
C TYR A 368 6.04 -14.69 3.88
N LEU A 369 5.87 -13.95 2.79
CA LEU A 369 4.83 -14.13 1.79
C LEU A 369 5.37 -14.89 0.59
N HIS A 370 4.50 -15.70 -0.02
CA HIS A 370 4.76 -16.45 -1.25
C HIS A 370 3.60 -16.25 -2.21
N PRO A 371 3.81 -15.78 -3.45
CA PRO A 371 2.70 -15.52 -4.40
C PRO A 371 2.03 -16.80 -4.90
N GLY A 372 2.63 -17.98 -4.69
CA GLY A 372 2.15 -19.26 -5.22
C GLY A 372 2.58 -19.50 -6.66
N GLU A 373 2.17 -20.66 -7.19
CA GLU A 373 2.62 -21.17 -8.49
C GLU A 373 1.51 -21.17 -9.57
N LYS A 374 0.30 -20.71 -9.24
CA LYS A 374 -0.79 -20.61 -10.23
C LYS A 374 -0.39 -19.62 -11.35
N PRO A 375 -0.74 -19.92 -12.63
CA PRO A 375 -0.52 -18.98 -13.72
C PRO A 375 -1.20 -17.62 -13.48
N GLY A 376 -0.56 -16.55 -13.94
CA GLY A 376 -1.04 -15.18 -13.70
C GLY A 376 -0.66 -14.67 -12.32
N LEU A 377 -1.56 -13.91 -11.72
CA LEU A 377 -1.47 -13.39 -10.35
C LEU A 377 -1.84 -14.45 -9.29
N GLY A 378 -2.46 -15.56 -9.70
CA GLY A 378 -2.95 -16.57 -8.76
C GLY A 378 -4.13 -16.10 -7.91
N VAL A 379 -4.90 -15.12 -8.40
CA VAL A 379 -6.11 -14.61 -7.76
C VAL A 379 -7.28 -14.75 -8.73
N GLU A 380 -8.41 -15.24 -8.20
CA GLU A 380 -9.67 -15.33 -8.93
C GLU A 380 -10.76 -14.52 -8.20
N LEU A 381 -11.64 -13.87 -8.95
CA LEU A 381 -12.77 -13.11 -8.43
C LEU A 381 -14.08 -13.87 -8.68
N ASP A 382 -14.78 -14.22 -7.60
CA ASP A 382 -16.15 -14.75 -7.66
C ASP A 382 -17.12 -13.56 -7.86
N VAL A 383 -17.52 -13.33 -9.12
CA VAL A 383 -18.37 -12.20 -9.51
C VAL A 383 -19.77 -12.29 -8.88
N ASP A 384 -20.30 -13.50 -8.71
CA ASP A 384 -21.62 -13.70 -8.10
C ASP A 384 -21.61 -13.37 -6.60
N LYS A 385 -20.55 -13.75 -5.90
CA LYS A 385 -20.36 -13.37 -4.51
C LYS A 385 -20.08 -11.87 -4.38
N ALA A 386 -19.24 -11.30 -5.24
CA ALA A 386 -18.96 -9.86 -5.25
C ALA A 386 -20.25 -9.03 -5.37
N GLY A 387 -21.19 -9.47 -6.21
CA GLY A 387 -22.50 -8.83 -6.37
C GLY A 387 -23.38 -8.81 -5.12
N ARG A 388 -23.09 -9.62 -4.12
CA ARG A 388 -23.83 -9.63 -2.83
C ARG A 388 -23.39 -8.54 -1.87
N TYR A 389 -22.27 -7.90 -2.12
CA TYR A 389 -21.69 -6.86 -1.27
C TYR A 389 -21.62 -5.54 -2.04
N PRO A 390 -22.73 -4.78 -2.16
CA PRO A 390 -22.74 -3.51 -2.88
C PRO A 390 -21.85 -2.48 -2.21
N TYR A 391 -21.38 -1.49 -2.99
CA TYR A 391 -20.63 -0.34 -2.52
C TYR A 391 -21.26 0.30 -1.29
N GLN A 392 -20.43 0.67 -0.33
CA GLN A 392 -20.84 1.42 0.85
C GLN A 392 -19.98 2.67 0.98
N SER A 393 -20.63 3.82 1.15
CA SER A 393 -19.92 5.09 1.35
C SER A 393 -19.00 4.99 2.57
N ALA A 394 -17.73 5.32 2.39
CA ALA A 394 -16.74 5.34 3.45
C ALA A 394 -15.82 6.56 3.28
N TYR A 395 -15.38 7.14 4.38
CA TYR A 395 -14.54 8.32 4.39
C TYR A 395 -13.35 8.09 5.31
N LEU A 396 -12.18 8.53 4.86
CA LEU A 396 -11.01 8.67 5.71
C LEU A 396 -11.27 9.79 6.73
N PRO A 397 -10.80 9.66 7.98
CA PRO A 397 -10.83 10.75 8.94
C PRO A 397 -9.91 11.88 8.51
N PHE A 398 -9.94 13.01 9.23
CA PHE A 398 -9.00 14.10 9.08
C PHE A 398 -8.68 14.70 10.45
N ASN A 399 -7.52 15.33 10.55
CA ASN A 399 -7.09 15.93 11.80
C ASN A 399 -7.40 17.42 11.86
N ARG A 400 -7.59 17.92 13.11
CA ARG A 400 -7.54 19.36 13.44
C ARG A 400 -6.56 19.62 14.56
N LEU A 401 -5.86 20.74 14.45
CA LEU A 401 -5.09 21.32 15.55
C LEU A 401 -6.02 21.93 16.57
N HIS A 402 -5.52 22.21 17.80
CA HIS A 402 -6.31 22.82 18.87
C HIS A 402 -6.92 24.19 18.52
N ASP A 403 -6.37 24.91 17.54
CA ASP A 403 -6.90 26.18 17.06
C ASP A 403 -8.00 26.02 15.97
N GLY A 404 -8.33 24.79 15.62
CA GLY A 404 -9.30 24.44 14.59
C GLY A 404 -8.74 24.33 13.17
N THR A 405 -7.44 24.54 12.97
CA THR A 405 -6.80 24.40 11.66
C THR A 405 -6.84 22.95 11.19
N VAL A 406 -7.27 22.71 9.95
CA VAL A 406 -7.19 21.37 9.31
C VAL A 406 -5.73 20.98 9.17
N HIS A 407 -5.43 19.75 9.52
CA HIS A 407 -4.08 19.18 9.50
C HIS A 407 -4.06 17.86 8.73
N ASP A 408 -2.90 17.43 8.29
CA ASP A 408 -2.71 16.14 7.61
C ASP A 408 -3.08 14.97 8.54
N TRP A 409 -3.61 13.93 7.89
CA TRP A 409 -4.14 12.75 8.60
C TRP A 409 -3.21 11.55 8.54
#